data_5fbbe44ad90f189c2ced607f86a3d8f2
#
_entry.id   5fbbe44ad90f189c2ced607f86a3d8f2
#
_cell.length_a   1.000
_cell.length_b   1.000
_cell.length_c   1.000
_cell.angle_alpha   90.00
_cell.angle_beta   90.00
_cell.angle_gamma   90.00
#
_symmetry.space_group_name_H-M   'P 1'
#
loop_
_entity.id
_entity.type
_entity.pdbx_description
1 polymer ?
#
loop_
_entity_poly.entity_id
_entity_poly.type
_entity_poly.pdbx_seq_one_letter_code
_entity_poly.pdbx_strand_id
1 'polypeptide(L)'
;AYTFNVDSFAFFNQSDAENTQAQKVMAKEILSKDFQRVFNLNKGSIPARLGMARTEFDSCAHDSMDAFVASSASGSLVPSFAHGMAVSEAVSGAIYDSATQFFNSDDSAEAGVAALVAAVAAAK
;
A
#
# COMPACT_ATOMS: atom_id res chain seq x y z
N ALA A 1 -6.50 3.25 14.28
CA ALA A 1 -6.00 2.48 13.13
C ALA A 1 -5.46 3.40 12.06
N TYR A 2 -4.41 3.00 11.38
CA TYR A 2 -3.83 3.71 10.24
C TYR A 2 -3.85 2.79 9.03
N THR A 3 -4.53 3.21 7.96
CA THR A 3 -4.53 2.49 6.69
C THR A 3 -3.31 2.91 5.89
N PHE A 4 -2.48 1.96 5.50
CA PHE A 4 -1.24 2.23 4.78
C PHE A 4 -1.17 1.49 3.43
N ASN A 5 -0.43 2.07 2.51
CA ASN A 5 0.10 1.39 1.33
C ASN A 5 1.61 1.62 1.23
N VAL A 6 2.29 0.73 0.53
CA VAL A 6 3.74 0.81 0.29
C VAL A 6 3.98 0.64 -1.21
N ASP A 7 4.60 1.65 -1.81
CA ASP A 7 5.11 1.51 -3.17
C ASP A 7 6.45 0.79 -3.16
N SER A 8 6.66 -0.11 -4.08
CA SER A 8 7.84 -0.96 -4.14
C SER A 8 8.52 -0.89 -5.50
N PHE A 9 9.82 -1.02 -5.52
CA PHE A 9 10.60 -1.25 -6.73
C PHE A 9 10.91 -2.72 -6.86
N ALA A 10 10.50 -3.35 -7.97
CA ALA A 10 10.83 -4.72 -8.28
C ALA A 10 12.12 -4.78 -9.11
N PHE A 11 13.07 -5.59 -8.69
CA PHE A 11 14.31 -5.85 -9.43
C PHE A 11 14.24 -7.25 -10.01
N PHE A 12 14.21 -7.34 -11.34
CA PHE A 12 14.17 -8.62 -12.03
C PHE A 12 15.57 -9.25 -12.10
N ASN A 13 15.63 -10.57 -12.11
CA ASN A 13 16.88 -11.31 -12.25
C ASN A 13 17.60 -10.91 -13.54
N GLN A 14 18.89 -10.67 -13.44
CA GLN A 14 19.77 -10.34 -14.56
C GLN A 14 20.79 -11.45 -14.77
N SER A 15 21.05 -11.79 -16.03
CA SER A 15 22.13 -12.71 -16.41
C SER A 15 23.53 -12.06 -16.37
N ASP A 16 23.56 -10.74 -16.46
CA ASP A 16 24.77 -9.92 -16.47
C ASP A 16 25.12 -9.43 -15.04
N ALA A 17 26.39 -9.61 -14.68
CA ALA A 17 26.91 -9.19 -13.37
C ALA A 17 26.95 -7.66 -13.20
N GLU A 18 27.21 -6.90 -14.26
CA GLU A 18 27.22 -5.45 -14.22
C GLU A 18 25.80 -4.90 -13.97
N ASN A 19 24.80 -5.44 -14.67
CA ASN A 19 23.41 -5.09 -14.46
C ASN A 19 22.93 -5.44 -13.05
N THR A 20 23.34 -6.61 -12.54
CA THR A 20 23.05 -6.99 -11.15
C THR A 20 23.70 -6.01 -10.16
N GLN A 21 24.92 -5.58 -10.41
CA GLN A 21 25.60 -4.59 -9.57
C GLN A 21 24.93 -3.22 -9.66
N ALA A 22 24.52 -2.78 -10.84
CA ALA A 22 23.79 -1.53 -11.05
C ALA A 22 22.45 -1.53 -10.28
N GLN A 23 21.70 -2.63 -10.29
CA GLN A 23 20.47 -2.78 -9.48
C GLN A 23 20.75 -2.64 -7.99
N LYS A 24 21.84 -3.21 -7.47
CA LYS A 24 22.22 -3.07 -6.06
C LYS A 24 22.57 -1.63 -5.68
N VAL A 25 23.27 -0.92 -6.57
CA VAL A 25 23.59 0.51 -6.38
C VAL A 25 22.29 1.33 -6.37
N MET A 26 21.40 1.10 -7.34
CA MET A 26 20.10 1.77 -7.40
C MET A 26 19.25 1.50 -6.14
N ALA A 27 19.18 0.25 -5.69
CA ALA A 27 18.45 -0.11 -4.47
C ALA A 27 19.00 0.62 -3.24
N LYS A 28 20.32 0.71 -3.13
CA LYS A 28 20.99 1.45 -2.05
C LYS A 28 20.67 2.95 -2.11
N GLU A 29 20.67 3.52 -3.32
CA GLU A 29 20.36 4.93 -3.50
C GLU A 29 18.89 5.25 -3.17
N ILE A 30 17.93 4.45 -3.67
CA ILE A 30 16.51 4.60 -3.35
C ILE A 30 16.24 4.59 -1.83
N LEU A 31 17.01 3.82 -1.07
CA LEU A 31 16.92 3.77 0.39
C LEU A 31 17.85 4.77 1.09
N SER A 32 18.59 5.62 0.37
CA SER A 32 19.40 6.66 0.99
C SER A 32 18.53 7.72 1.66
N LYS A 33 19.08 8.43 2.66
CA LYS A 33 18.34 9.50 3.34
C LYS A 33 18.00 10.65 2.40
N ASP A 34 18.91 10.98 1.50
CA ASP A 34 18.74 12.09 0.56
C ASP A 34 17.67 11.77 -0.48
N PHE A 35 17.69 10.58 -1.08
CA PHE A 35 16.64 10.15 -1.99
C PHE A 35 15.28 10.11 -1.30
N GLN A 36 15.18 9.47 -0.13
CA GLN A 36 13.93 9.38 0.62
C GLN A 36 13.37 10.75 0.98
N ARG A 37 14.22 11.70 1.33
CA ARG A 37 13.82 13.07 1.62
C ARG A 37 13.26 13.75 0.37
N VAL A 38 14.05 13.84 -0.69
CA VAL A 38 13.67 14.56 -1.92
C VAL A 38 12.45 13.93 -2.58
N PHE A 39 12.44 12.60 -2.69
CA PHE A 39 11.32 11.87 -3.30
C PHE A 39 10.00 12.09 -2.55
N ASN A 40 10.01 11.94 -1.22
CA ASN A 40 8.78 12.03 -0.45
C ASN A 40 8.26 13.47 -0.33
N LEU A 41 9.15 14.47 -0.26
CA LEU A 41 8.74 15.89 -0.34
C LEU A 41 8.03 16.22 -1.65
N ASN A 42 8.50 15.68 -2.79
CA ASN A 42 7.87 15.92 -4.09
C ASN A 42 6.61 15.08 -4.31
N LYS A 43 6.57 13.86 -3.77
CA LYS A 43 5.43 12.95 -3.92
C LYS A 43 4.29 13.26 -2.94
N GLY A 44 4.56 13.90 -1.81
CA GLY A 44 3.59 14.08 -0.73
C GLY A 44 3.34 12.80 0.07
N SER A 45 4.34 11.94 0.20
CA SER A 45 4.31 10.70 0.98
C SER A 45 5.24 10.77 2.18
N ILE A 46 5.16 9.82 3.10
CA ILE A 46 6.12 9.71 4.20
C ILE A 46 7.26 8.76 3.84
N PRO A 47 8.50 9.00 4.32
CA PRO A 47 9.63 8.12 4.03
C PRO A 47 9.44 6.71 4.59
N ALA A 48 9.84 5.70 3.81
CA ALA A 48 9.91 4.31 4.27
C ALA A 48 11.07 4.10 5.26
N ARG A 49 12.10 4.96 5.21
CA ARG A 49 13.25 4.90 6.09
C ARG A 49 12.95 5.52 7.45
N LEU A 50 13.20 4.78 8.52
CA LEU A 50 13.08 5.28 9.89
C LEU A 50 14.22 6.24 10.27
N GLY A 51 13.96 7.12 11.25
CA GLY A 51 14.96 8.03 11.78
C GLY A 51 15.37 9.16 10.82
N MET A 52 14.48 9.54 9.93
CA MET A 52 14.64 10.70 9.04
C MET A 52 14.41 12.01 9.80
N ALA A 53 15.15 13.07 9.41
CA ALA A 53 14.82 14.42 9.84
C ALA A 53 13.48 14.85 9.26
N ARG A 54 12.65 15.51 10.09
CA ARG A 54 11.29 15.90 9.73
C ARG A 54 11.14 17.39 9.36
N THR A 55 12.17 18.18 9.54
CA THR A 55 12.11 19.66 9.51
C THR A 55 11.60 20.26 8.22
N GLU A 56 11.72 19.55 7.09
CA GLU A 56 11.26 20.02 5.78
C GLU A 56 9.88 19.48 5.41
N PHE A 57 9.34 18.54 6.18
CA PHE A 57 8.00 17.98 5.95
C PHE A 57 6.95 18.87 6.61
N ASP A 58 5.77 18.94 6.00
CA ASP A 58 4.63 19.69 6.53
C ASP A 58 3.93 19.00 7.71
N SER A 59 2.96 19.68 8.29
CA SER A 59 2.20 19.16 9.44
C SER A 59 1.42 17.88 9.11
N CYS A 60 0.88 17.76 7.89
CA CYS A 60 0.15 16.56 7.46
C CYS A 60 1.07 15.33 7.41
N ALA A 61 2.30 15.51 6.90
CA ALA A 61 3.30 14.46 6.89
C ALA A 61 3.74 14.06 8.31
N HIS A 62 3.90 15.05 9.21
CA HIS A 62 4.18 14.78 10.64
C HIS A 62 3.07 13.97 11.29
N ASP A 63 1.81 14.37 11.12
CA ASP A 63 0.65 13.66 11.66
C ASP A 63 0.58 12.22 11.12
N SER A 64 0.85 12.02 9.83
CA SER A 64 0.90 10.72 9.20
C SER A 64 2.02 9.84 9.76
N MET A 65 3.23 10.38 9.95
CA MET A 65 4.35 9.66 10.54
C MET A 65 4.05 9.23 11.98
N ASP A 66 3.44 10.12 12.77
CA ASP A 66 3.10 9.85 14.17
C ASP A 66 1.96 8.83 14.27
N ALA A 67 0.93 8.96 13.45
CA ALA A 67 -0.17 7.99 13.37
C ALA A 67 0.31 6.61 12.93
N PHE A 68 1.23 6.54 11.97
CA PHE A 68 1.85 5.26 11.54
C PHE A 68 2.60 4.60 12.70
N VAL A 69 3.46 5.36 13.40
CA VAL A 69 4.25 4.83 14.53
C VAL A 69 3.33 4.37 15.66
N ALA A 70 2.33 5.17 16.04
CA ALA A 70 1.37 4.84 17.09
C ALA A 70 0.54 3.58 16.73
N SER A 71 0.08 3.48 15.48
CA SER A 71 -0.69 2.33 15.00
C SER A 71 0.17 1.07 14.87
N SER A 72 1.45 1.21 14.51
CA SER A 72 2.40 0.11 14.52
C SER A 72 2.62 -0.44 15.93
N ALA A 73 2.80 0.44 16.90
CA ALA A 73 3.02 0.06 18.29
C ALA A 73 1.79 -0.61 18.93
N SER A 74 0.58 -0.22 18.52
CA SER A 74 -0.69 -0.79 19.02
C SER A 74 -1.20 -1.99 18.23
N GLY A 75 -0.51 -2.39 17.15
CA GLY A 75 -0.96 -3.48 16.27
C GLY A 75 -2.21 -3.12 15.45
N SER A 76 -2.47 -1.83 15.21
CA SER A 76 -3.66 -1.35 14.51
C SER A 76 -3.34 -0.79 13.10
N LEU A 77 -2.23 -1.20 12.49
CA LEU A 77 -1.96 -0.96 11.08
C LEU A 77 -2.86 -1.82 10.20
N VAL A 78 -3.49 -1.21 9.20
CA VAL A 78 -4.37 -1.88 8.25
C VAL A 78 -3.82 -1.71 6.83
N PRO A 79 -3.48 -2.81 6.14
CA PRO A 79 -3.09 -2.73 4.73
C PRO A 79 -4.23 -2.18 3.86
N SER A 80 -3.90 -1.33 2.89
CA SER A 80 -4.92 -0.72 2.03
C SER A 80 -5.53 -1.73 1.07
N PHE A 81 -6.87 -1.86 1.11
CA PHE A 81 -7.62 -2.66 0.16
C PHE A 81 -7.53 -2.06 -1.27
N ALA A 82 -7.71 -0.75 -1.38
CA ALA A 82 -7.70 -0.05 -2.67
C ALA A 82 -6.35 -0.15 -3.42
N HIS A 83 -5.26 -0.44 -2.70
CA HIS A 83 -3.91 -0.63 -3.27
C HIS A 83 -3.50 -2.11 -3.34
N GLY A 84 -4.45 -3.03 -3.24
CA GLY A 84 -4.21 -4.47 -3.40
C GLY A 84 -3.40 -5.13 -2.28
N MET A 85 -3.30 -4.49 -1.10
CA MET A 85 -2.44 -4.99 -0.02
C MET A 85 -3.20 -5.78 1.06
N ALA A 86 -4.53 -5.64 1.12
CA ALA A 86 -5.32 -6.17 2.23
C ALA A 86 -5.74 -7.64 2.04
N VAL A 87 -5.94 -8.07 0.80
CA VAL A 87 -6.44 -9.41 0.45
C VAL A 87 -5.83 -9.88 -0.87
N SER A 88 -6.00 -11.16 -1.22
CA SER A 88 -5.59 -11.69 -2.53
C SER A 88 -6.37 -11.07 -3.68
N GLU A 89 -5.81 -11.12 -4.90
CA GLU A 89 -6.49 -10.64 -6.12
C GLU A 89 -7.82 -11.35 -6.36
N ALA A 90 -7.92 -12.65 -6.06
CA ALA A 90 -9.16 -13.39 -6.17
C ALA A 90 -10.26 -12.82 -5.28
N VAL A 91 -9.92 -12.50 -4.03
CA VAL A 91 -10.88 -11.92 -3.07
C VAL A 91 -11.23 -10.49 -3.44
N SER A 92 -10.27 -9.66 -3.82
CA SER A 92 -10.55 -8.28 -4.24
C SER A 92 -11.38 -8.23 -5.51
N GLY A 93 -11.10 -9.10 -6.49
CA GLY A 93 -11.91 -9.27 -7.71
C GLY A 93 -13.37 -9.64 -7.38
N ALA A 94 -13.58 -10.64 -6.52
CA ALA A 94 -14.90 -11.03 -6.08
C ALA A 94 -15.69 -9.90 -5.41
N ILE A 95 -15.01 -9.05 -4.64
CA ILE A 95 -15.62 -7.86 -4.01
C ILE A 95 -16.03 -6.83 -5.06
N TYR A 96 -15.11 -6.48 -5.99
CA TYR A 96 -15.38 -5.50 -7.04
C TYR A 96 -16.49 -5.98 -7.99
N ASP A 97 -16.48 -7.25 -8.39
CA ASP A 97 -17.49 -7.83 -9.27
C ASP A 97 -18.86 -7.84 -8.59
N SER A 98 -18.93 -8.24 -7.32
CA SER A 98 -20.19 -8.22 -6.56
C SER A 98 -20.74 -6.80 -6.39
N ALA A 99 -19.87 -5.82 -6.09
CA ALA A 99 -20.28 -4.43 -5.98
C ALA A 99 -20.80 -3.88 -7.33
N THR A 100 -20.11 -4.22 -8.43
CA THR A 100 -20.50 -3.82 -9.79
C THR A 100 -21.82 -4.44 -10.20
N GLN A 101 -22.01 -5.73 -9.91
CA GLN A 101 -23.28 -6.43 -10.20
C GLN A 101 -24.43 -5.81 -9.41
N PHE A 102 -24.25 -5.58 -8.11
CA PHE A 102 -25.25 -4.94 -7.27
C PHE A 102 -25.60 -3.53 -7.76
N PHE A 103 -24.62 -2.72 -8.14
CA PHE A 103 -24.84 -1.37 -8.67
C PHE A 103 -25.68 -1.37 -9.96
N ASN A 104 -25.58 -2.41 -10.78
CA ASN A 104 -26.31 -2.56 -12.05
C ASN A 104 -27.56 -3.44 -11.93
N SER A 105 -28.02 -3.77 -10.72
CA SER A 105 -29.23 -4.57 -10.47
C SER A 105 -30.31 -3.75 -9.74
N ASP A 106 -31.48 -4.29 -9.67
CA ASP A 106 -32.58 -3.80 -8.83
C ASP A 106 -32.71 -4.61 -7.52
N ASP A 107 -31.66 -5.31 -7.13
CA ASP A 107 -31.65 -6.16 -5.94
C ASP A 107 -31.73 -5.34 -4.64
N SER A 108 -32.33 -5.94 -3.61
CA SER A 108 -32.28 -5.33 -2.28
C SER A 108 -30.87 -5.31 -1.68
N ALA A 109 -30.61 -4.40 -0.77
CA ALA A 109 -29.32 -4.33 -0.06
C ALA A 109 -28.97 -5.65 0.64
N GLU A 110 -29.97 -6.34 1.21
CA GLU A 110 -29.81 -7.63 1.86
C GLU A 110 -29.36 -8.72 0.86
N ALA A 111 -29.94 -8.74 -0.34
CA ALA A 111 -29.55 -9.67 -1.41
C ALA A 111 -28.12 -9.37 -1.89
N GLY A 112 -27.77 -8.09 -2.08
CA GLY A 112 -26.42 -7.67 -2.45
C GLY A 112 -25.37 -8.06 -1.42
N VAL A 113 -25.64 -7.87 -0.13
CA VAL A 113 -24.74 -8.30 0.95
C VAL A 113 -24.59 -9.82 0.98
N ALA A 114 -25.67 -10.57 0.81
CA ALA A 114 -25.61 -12.04 0.78
C ALA A 114 -24.77 -12.54 -0.40
N ALA A 115 -24.93 -11.95 -1.58
CA ALA A 115 -24.14 -12.28 -2.77
C ALA A 115 -22.64 -11.97 -2.54
N LEU A 116 -22.32 -10.80 -1.98
CA LEU A 116 -20.94 -10.41 -1.64
C LEU A 116 -20.29 -11.40 -0.68
N VAL A 117 -20.99 -11.76 0.40
CA VAL A 117 -20.46 -12.72 1.39
C VAL A 117 -20.20 -14.08 0.75
N ALA A 118 -21.11 -14.57 -0.10
CA ALA A 118 -20.95 -15.83 -0.82
C ALA A 118 -19.77 -15.79 -1.80
N ALA A 119 -19.62 -14.71 -2.56
CA ALA A 119 -18.52 -14.53 -3.52
C ALA A 119 -17.16 -14.49 -2.83
N VAL A 120 -17.03 -13.75 -1.72
CA VAL A 120 -15.81 -13.69 -0.92
C VAL A 120 -15.46 -15.05 -0.29
N ALA A 121 -16.48 -15.79 0.16
CA ALA A 121 -16.26 -17.14 0.73
C ALA A 121 -15.76 -18.13 -0.33
N ALA A 122 -16.24 -18.02 -1.57
CA ALA A 122 -15.80 -18.86 -2.68
C ALA A 122 -14.40 -18.51 -3.21
N ALA A 123 -13.93 -17.27 -2.99
CA ALA A 123 -12.64 -16.77 -3.48
C ALA A 123 -11.47 -17.00 -2.48
N LYS A 124 -11.72 -17.49 -1.27
CA LYS A 124 -10.71 -17.83 -0.25
C LYS A 124 -10.10 -19.21 -0.48
#